data_674386601d874171ef5a455cb2e952d6
#
_entry.id   674386601d874171ef5a455cb2e952d6
#
_cell.length_a   1.000
_cell.length_b   1.000
_cell.length_c   1.000
_cell.angle_alpha   90.00
_cell.angle_beta   90.00
_cell.angle_gamma   90.00
#
_symmetry.space_group_name_H-M   'P 1'
#
loop_
_entity.id
_entity.type
_entity.pdbx_description
1 polymer ?
#
loop_
_entity_poly.entity_id
_entity_poly.type
_entity_poly.pdbx_seq_one_letter_code
_entity_poly.pdbx_strand_id
1 'polypeptide(L)'
;MTKRTSLGVALGGGGARGAAHIGALQEMTNARIKIDMVAGVSAGSVIAAMYAFSQDPFWIEDRFRKLWSKETYGISKKVFSTNKKPKSFLESIKKQFIEYSIAILNLHKNSILSKDHLEEVILSLVPVKNFKELMIPLKIVATNLENGEDVIYDDGDLIPALVQSCSIPGIFSPTFSGDKIISDGGVSMPVPVSILKQECDFTVVIDIGQYRLSPLDSSNAKSISKRANIITSNRLKHLLSLEADFVIRPDTLGKEWSDFDACEDLFKQGRISTSNIIQELKTRIDHKTVNAL
;
A
#
# COMPACT_ATOMS: atom_id res chain seq x y z
N MET A 1 17.17 -11.20 31.86
CA MET A 1 17.00 -10.29 30.71
C MET A 1 15.52 -10.20 30.44
N THR A 2 14.93 -9.04 30.55
CA THR A 2 13.51 -8.81 30.22
C THR A 2 13.31 -9.03 28.72
N LYS A 3 12.38 -9.90 28.34
CA LYS A 3 12.03 -10.12 26.93
C LYS A 3 11.45 -8.81 26.39
N ARG A 4 12.06 -8.22 25.35
CA ARG A 4 11.53 -7.03 24.67
C ARG A 4 10.23 -7.40 23.95
N THR A 5 9.23 -6.55 24.03
CA THR A 5 7.99 -6.64 23.24
C THR A 5 8.31 -6.64 21.75
N SER A 6 7.86 -7.66 21.03
CA SER A 6 7.95 -7.70 19.57
C SER A 6 6.89 -6.81 18.94
N LEU A 7 7.32 -5.99 17.94
CA LEU A 7 6.49 -5.00 17.28
C LEU A 7 6.22 -5.37 15.83
N GLY A 8 4.96 -5.51 15.47
CA GLY A 8 4.50 -5.66 14.10
C GLY A 8 3.87 -4.38 13.55
N VAL A 9 4.19 -4.01 12.30
CA VAL A 9 3.60 -2.85 11.63
C VAL A 9 2.83 -3.27 10.38
N ALA A 10 1.53 -2.97 10.36
CA ALA A 10 0.64 -3.20 9.23
C ALA A 10 0.53 -1.95 8.35
N LEU A 11 0.88 -2.07 7.07
CA LEU A 11 0.83 -1.02 6.06
C LEU A 11 -0.38 -1.22 5.14
N GLY A 12 -1.39 -0.37 5.29
CA GLY A 12 -2.64 -0.48 4.52
C GLY A 12 -2.49 -0.16 3.04
N GLY A 13 -3.40 -0.69 2.21
CA GLY A 13 -3.48 -0.38 0.79
C GLY A 13 -3.95 1.04 0.50
N GLY A 14 -3.47 1.66 -0.61
CA GLY A 14 -3.89 3.01 -0.95
C GLY A 14 -3.25 3.67 -2.16
N GLY A 15 -2.52 2.94 -3.01
CA GLY A 15 -1.85 3.49 -4.20
C GLY A 15 -0.87 4.61 -3.85
N ALA A 16 -0.96 5.76 -4.51
CA ALA A 16 -0.11 6.93 -4.28
C ALA A 16 -0.07 7.39 -2.81
N ARG A 17 -1.17 7.20 -2.05
CA ARG A 17 -1.21 7.52 -0.62
C ARG A 17 -0.21 6.72 0.21
N GLY A 18 0.30 5.60 -0.34
CA GLY A 18 1.39 4.83 0.23
C GLY A 18 2.61 5.66 0.62
N ALA A 19 2.88 6.77 -0.06
CA ALA A 19 3.95 7.71 0.30
C ALA A 19 3.88 8.15 1.78
N ALA A 20 2.69 8.24 2.37
CA ALA A 20 2.53 8.57 3.78
C ALA A 20 3.07 7.49 4.73
N HIS A 21 3.10 6.21 4.33
CA HIS A 21 3.75 5.16 5.12
C HIS A 21 5.23 5.44 5.32
N ILE A 22 5.91 5.91 4.26
CA ILE A 22 7.34 6.20 4.29
C ILE A 22 7.63 7.28 5.33
N GLY A 23 6.86 8.39 5.32
CA GLY A 23 6.99 9.44 6.31
C GLY A 23 6.72 8.96 7.75
N ALA A 24 5.74 8.09 7.93
CA ALA A 24 5.44 7.50 9.24
C ALA A 24 6.58 6.60 9.74
N LEU A 25 7.13 5.74 8.88
CA LEU A 25 8.27 4.88 9.20
C LEU A 25 9.53 5.68 9.53
N GLN A 26 9.74 6.85 8.89
CA GLN A 26 10.86 7.75 9.21
C GLN A 26 10.78 8.26 10.64
N GLU A 27 9.59 8.70 11.09
CA GLU A 27 9.43 9.16 12.47
C GLU A 27 9.55 8.03 13.50
N MET A 28 9.09 6.83 13.18
CA MET A 28 9.33 5.65 14.01
C MET A 28 10.82 5.34 14.12
N THR A 29 11.56 5.42 13.00
CA THR A 29 13.03 5.22 12.96
C THR A 29 13.76 6.32 13.76
N ASN A 30 13.41 7.60 13.57
CA ASN A 30 13.95 8.73 14.33
C ASN A 30 13.73 8.55 15.84
N ALA A 31 12.58 8.01 16.21
CA ALA A 31 12.25 7.69 17.60
C ALA A 31 12.92 6.41 18.13
N ARG A 32 13.74 5.73 17.30
CA ARG A 32 14.41 4.46 17.61
C ARG A 32 13.45 3.33 17.99
N ILE A 33 12.25 3.33 17.40
CA ILE A 33 11.30 2.24 17.55
C ILE A 33 11.74 1.12 16.60
N LYS A 34 12.11 -0.02 17.18
CA LYS A 34 12.50 -1.19 16.39
C LYS A 34 11.27 -1.95 15.95
N ILE A 35 11.13 -2.15 14.65
CA ILE A 35 10.08 -2.98 14.04
C ILE A 35 10.66 -4.37 13.81
N ASP A 36 9.94 -5.41 14.24
CA ASP A 36 10.36 -6.80 14.16
C ASP A 36 9.74 -7.55 12.99
N MET A 37 8.56 -7.12 12.56
CA MET A 37 7.81 -7.72 11.47
C MET A 37 6.94 -6.68 10.77
N VAL A 38 6.73 -6.83 9.48
CA VAL A 38 5.82 -5.98 8.72
C VAL A 38 4.82 -6.81 7.92
N ALA A 39 3.63 -6.27 7.75
CA ALA A 39 2.64 -6.80 6.81
C ALA A 39 2.13 -5.69 5.89
N GLY A 40 1.84 -6.01 4.65
CA GLY A 40 1.41 -5.01 3.69
C GLY A 40 0.37 -5.49 2.70
N VAL A 41 -0.40 -4.54 2.19
CA VAL A 41 -1.41 -4.73 1.14
C VAL A 41 -1.22 -3.70 0.05
N SER A 42 -1.27 -4.12 -1.23
CA SER A 42 -1.18 -3.22 -2.38
C SER A 42 0.08 -2.33 -2.29
N ALA A 43 -0.03 -1.01 -2.44
CA ALA A 43 1.10 -0.10 -2.24
C ALA A 43 1.80 -0.28 -0.88
N GLY A 44 1.05 -0.62 0.16
CA GLY A 44 1.61 -0.93 1.48
C GLY A 44 2.50 -2.17 1.46
N SER A 45 2.22 -3.19 0.63
CA SER A 45 3.07 -4.37 0.49
C SER A 45 4.41 -4.06 -0.15
N VAL A 46 4.45 -3.17 -1.14
CA VAL A 46 5.69 -2.73 -1.80
C VAL A 46 6.58 -1.99 -0.80
N ILE A 47 6.00 -1.05 -0.03
CA ILE A 47 6.74 -0.29 0.98
C ILE A 47 7.20 -1.20 2.12
N ALA A 48 6.34 -2.16 2.55
CA ALA A 48 6.71 -3.17 3.55
C ALA A 48 7.88 -4.04 3.08
N ALA A 49 7.90 -4.48 1.81
CA ALA A 49 9.00 -5.24 1.23
C ALA A 49 10.29 -4.44 1.18
N MET A 50 10.22 -3.17 0.76
CA MET A 50 11.39 -2.27 0.75
C MET A 50 11.92 -2.03 2.18
N TYR A 51 11.02 -1.87 3.15
CA TYR A 51 11.40 -1.72 4.55
C TYR A 51 11.97 -3.02 5.13
N ALA A 52 11.34 -4.14 4.87
CA ALA A 52 11.84 -5.45 5.33
C ALA A 52 13.24 -5.77 4.77
N PHE A 53 13.57 -5.28 3.58
CA PHE A 53 14.90 -5.40 2.98
C PHE A 53 15.92 -4.44 3.57
N SER A 54 15.59 -3.14 3.71
CA SER A 54 16.58 -2.10 4.01
C SER A 54 16.59 -1.66 5.48
N GLN A 55 15.46 -1.76 6.15
CA GLN A 55 15.16 -1.12 7.45
C GLN A 55 15.47 0.41 7.45
N ASP A 56 15.54 1.01 6.26
CA ASP A 56 15.87 2.43 6.05
C ASP A 56 14.76 3.15 5.25
N PRO A 57 13.82 3.83 5.91
CA PRO A 57 12.76 4.55 5.23
C PRO A 57 13.23 5.80 4.48
N PHE A 58 14.44 6.33 4.74
CA PHE A 58 15.01 7.42 3.99
C PHE A 58 15.51 6.94 2.63
N TRP A 59 16.12 5.75 2.59
CA TRP A 59 16.45 5.07 1.34
C TRP A 59 15.20 4.77 0.50
N ILE A 60 14.08 4.39 1.13
CA ILE A 60 12.81 4.16 0.43
C ILE A 60 12.32 5.46 -0.20
N GLU A 61 12.32 6.58 0.53
CA GLU A 61 11.92 7.90 0.00
C GLU A 61 12.78 8.29 -1.21
N ASP A 62 14.11 8.13 -1.14
CA ASP A 62 15.01 8.43 -2.25
C ASP A 62 14.67 7.62 -3.52
N ARG A 63 14.39 6.32 -3.38
CA ARG A 63 13.98 5.48 -4.52
C ARG A 63 12.63 5.91 -5.09
N PHE A 64 11.66 6.25 -4.25
CA PHE A 64 10.37 6.78 -4.70
C PHE A 64 10.56 8.11 -5.44
N ARG A 65 11.37 9.04 -4.92
CA ARG A 65 11.69 10.31 -5.59
C ARG A 65 12.35 10.10 -6.95
N LYS A 66 13.28 9.16 -7.06
CA LYS A 66 13.95 8.81 -8.32
C LYS A 66 12.96 8.23 -9.32
N LEU A 67 12.08 7.34 -8.91
CA LEU A 67 11.05 6.79 -9.78
C LEU A 67 10.12 7.88 -10.33
N TRP A 68 9.76 8.88 -9.50
CA TRP A 68 8.85 9.96 -9.89
C TRP A 68 9.56 11.23 -10.35
N SER A 69 10.91 11.24 -10.46
CA SER A 69 11.66 12.37 -11.02
C SER A 69 11.41 12.53 -12.52
N LYS A 70 11.50 13.78 -13.02
CA LYS A 70 11.28 14.07 -14.45
C LYS A 70 12.21 13.30 -15.38
N GLU A 71 13.41 12.93 -14.94
CA GLU A 71 14.42 12.21 -15.73
C GLU A 71 14.07 10.74 -15.92
N THR A 72 13.72 10.06 -14.85
CA THR A 72 13.20 8.66 -14.90
C THR A 72 11.85 8.61 -15.59
N TYR A 73 11.04 9.65 -15.45
CA TYR A 73 9.80 9.87 -16.17
C TYR A 73 9.98 9.93 -17.69
N GLY A 74 11.12 10.43 -18.19
CA GLY A 74 11.49 10.43 -19.61
C GLY A 74 11.77 9.03 -20.15
N ILE A 75 12.33 8.12 -19.33
CA ILE A 75 12.63 6.72 -19.69
C ILE A 75 11.36 5.87 -19.60
N SER A 76 10.53 6.05 -18.58
CA SER A 76 9.24 5.37 -18.46
C SER A 76 8.25 5.80 -19.55
N LYS A 77 8.38 6.99 -20.14
CA LYS A 77 7.64 7.37 -21.36
C LYS A 77 7.85 6.41 -22.54
N LYS A 78 9.03 5.79 -22.67
CA LYS A 78 9.29 4.81 -23.73
C LYS A 78 8.66 3.43 -23.43
N VAL A 79 8.62 3.05 -22.17
CA VAL A 79 8.08 1.76 -21.71
C VAL A 79 6.53 1.77 -21.70
N PHE A 80 5.92 2.93 -21.40
CA PHE A 80 4.46 3.08 -21.31
C PHE A 80 3.80 3.71 -22.55
N SER A 81 4.54 3.87 -23.67
CA SER A 81 4.04 4.49 -24.89
C SER A 81 3.37 3.48 -25.80
N THR A 82 2.06 3.37 -25.76
CA THR A 82 1.25 2.96 -26.92
C THR A 82 0.82 4.18 -27.72
N ASN A 83 1.33 4.31 -28.90
CA ASN A 83 0.98 5.08 -30.10
C ASN A 83 0.09 6.34 -30.06
N LYS A 84 -0.04 7.10 -28.97
CA LYS A 84 -0.50 8.52 -28.98
C LYS A 84 0.07 9.23 -27.76
N LYS A 85 0.94 10.24 -28.00
CA LYS A 85 1.67 11.02 -27.00
C LYS A 85 0.80 11.59 -25.89
N PRO A 86 0.75 11.02 -24.68
CA PRO A 86 0.31 11.72 -23.48
C PRO A 86 1.48 12.55 -22.95
N LYS A 87 1.19 13.72 -22.39
CA LYS A 87 2.21 14.66 -21.91
C LYS A 87 2.82 14.27 -20.55
N SER A 88 2.27 13.25 -19.86
CA SER A 88 2.86 12.65 -18.66
C SER A 88 2.28 11.25 -18.39
N PHE A 89 3.02 10.39 -17.65
CA PHE A 89 2.56 9.08 -17.17
C PHE A 89 1.27 9.19 -16.34
N LEU A 90 1.18 10.21 -15.49
CA LEU A 90 -0.01 10.54 -14.69
C LEU A 90 -1.21 10.95 -15.55
N GLU A 91 -0.98 11.71 -16.63
CA GLU A 91 -2.03 11.98 -17.63
C GLU A 91 -2.42 10.71 -18.37
N SER A 92 -1.48 9.79 -18.58
CA SER A 92 -1.75 8.48 -19.17
C SER A 92 -2.62 7.62 -18.25
N ILE A 93 -2.28 7.53 -16.95
CA ILE A 93 -3.10 6.85 -15.93
C ILE A 93 -4.45 7.57 -15.77
N LYS A 94 -4.48 8.90 -15.65
CA LYS A 94 -5.74 9.68 -15.57
C LYS A 94 -6.57 9.53 -16.84
N LYS A 95 -5.96 9.59 -18.03
CA LYS A 95 -6.64 9.42 -19.32
C LYS A 95 -7.13 7.99 -19.52
N GLN A 96 -6.31 6.99 -19.21
CA GLN A 96 -6.72 5.59 -19.26
C GLN A 96 -7.80 5.29 -18.22
N PHE A 97 -7.79 5.94 -17.05
CA PHE A 97 -8.87 5.83 -16.07
C PHE A 97 -10.18 6.45 -16.57
N ILE A 98 -10.10 7.55 -17.34
CA ILE A 98 -11.27 8.15 -18.03
C ILE A 98 -11.74 7.24 -19.17
N GLU A 99 -10.84 6.67 -19.96
CA GLU A 99 -11.13 5.69 -21.02
C GLU A 99 -11.65 4.35 -20.45
N TYR A 100 -11.21 3.92 -19.26
CA TYR A 100 -11.77 2.79 -18.50
C TYR A 100 -13.23 2.97 -18.15
N SER A 101 -13.60 4.18 -17.85
CA SER A 101 -14.97 4.50 -17.53
C SER A 101 -15.88 4.40 -18.74
N ILE A 102 -15.31 4.54 -19.93
CA ILE A 102 -15.97 4.32 -21.22
C ILE A 102 -15.90 2.83 -21.59
N ALA A 103 -14.83 2.10 -21.21
CA ALA A 103 -14.63 0.69 -21.50
C ALA A 103 -15.39 -0.26 -20.54
N ILE A 104 -15.81 0.19 -19.35
CA ILE A 104 -16.82 -0.54 -18.53
C ILE A 104 -18.15 -0.69 -19.29
N LEU A 105 -18.44 0.22 -20.22
CA LEU A 105 -19.56 0.05 -21.17
C LEU A 105 -19.26 -0.97 -22.28
N ASN A 106 -18.02 -1.39 -22.44
CA ASN A 106 -17.59 -2.43 -23.41
C ASN A 106 -16.95 -3.63 -22.65
N LEU A 107 -17.78 -4.38 -21.98
CA LEU A 107 -17.55 -5.47 -21.02
C LEU A 107 -16.69 -6.68 -21.48
N HIS A 108 -15.67 -6.51 -22.33
CA HIS A 108 -14.93 -7.65 -22.88
C HIS A 108 -13.42 -7.65 -22.65
N LYS A 109 -12.87 -6.70 -21.87
CA LYS A 109 -11.45 -6.71 -21.49
C LYS A 109 -11.26 -6.85 -19.99
N ASN A 110 -10.45 -7.84 -19.58
CA ASN A 110 -10.22 -8.16 -18.17
C ASN A 110 -9.41 -7.09 -17.40
N SER A 111 -8.77 -6.11 -18.09
CA SER A 111 -7.97 -5.07 -17.47
C SER A 111 -7.61 -3.94 -18.45
N ILE A 112 -7.15 -2.81 -17.90
CA ILE A 112 -6.69 -1.62 -18.66
C ILE A 112 -5.19 -1.64 -18.85
N LEU A 113 -4.46 -2.02 -17.81
CA LEU A 113 -3.00 -2.05 -17.79
C LEU A 113 -2.51 -3.50 -17.74
N SER A 114 -1.41 -3.78 -18.45
CA SER A 114 -0.81 -5.10 -18.39
C SER A 114 -0.15 -5.35 -17.04
N LYS A 115 -0.13 -6.61 -16.62
CA LYS A 115 0.58 -7.07 -15.43
C LYS A 115 2.08 -6.77 -15.52
N ASP A 116 2.66 -6.83 -16.72
CA ASP A 116 4.09 -6.61 -16.97
C ASP A 116 4.53 -5.20 -16.56
N HIS A 117 3.70 -4.18 -16.83
CA HIS A 117 3.99 -2.81 -16.39
C HIS A 117 4.01 -2.66 -14.87
N LEU A 118 3.12 -3.34 -14.16
CA LEU A 118 3.10 -3.35 -12.70
C LEU A 118 4.37 -4.02 -12.16
N GLU A 119 4.75 -5.16 -12.76
CA GLU A 119 5.96 -5.90 -12.40
C GLU A 119 7.22 -5.07 -12.62
N GLU A 120 7.35 -4.36 -13.76
CA GLU A 120 8.48 -3.46 -14.04
C GLU A 120 8.61 -2.37 -12.97
N VAL A 121 7.50 -1.75 -12.57
CA VAL A 121 7.50 -0.73 -11.50
C VAL A 121 7.97 -1.34 -10.18
N ILE A 122 7.44 -2.52 -9.81
CA ILE A 122 7.82 -3.22 -8.58
C ILE A 122 9.31 -3.59 -8.61
N LEU A 123 9.81 -4.14 -9.71
CA LEU A 123 11.23 -4.49 -9.89
C LEU A 123 12.15 -3.26 -9.81
N SER A 124 11.68 -2.07 -10.20
CA SER A 124 12.45 -0.83 -10.07
C SER A 124 12.58 -0.36 -8.62
N LEU A 125 11.63 -0.73 -7.76
CA LEU A 125 11.58 -0.33 -6.36
C LEU A 125 12.21 -1.38 -5.43
N VAL A 126 11.88 -2.66 -5.62
CA VAL A 126 12.26 -3.77 -4.75
C VAL A 126 13.47 -4.49 -5.35
N PRO A 127 14.66 -4.43 -4.70
CA PRO A 127 15.91 -4.92 -5.29
C PRO A 127 16.13 -6.43 -5.13
N VAL A 128 15.24 -7.13 -4.41
CA VAL A 128 15.33 -8.57 -4.09
C VAL A 128 14.13 -9.32 -4.66
N LYS A 129 14.29 -10.62 -4.90
CA LYS A 129 13.29 -11.45 -5.59
C LYS A 129 12.65 -12.51 -4.71
N ASN A 130 13.23 -12.79 -3.53
CA ASN A 130 12.75 -13.84 -2.65
C ASN A 130 12.58 -13.32 -1.22
N PHE A 131 11.58 -13.82 -0.49
CA PHE A 131 11.35 -13.47 0.92
C PHE A 131 12.56 -13.74 1.81
N LYS A 132 13.37 -14.76 1.50
CA LYS A 132 14.58 -15.13 2.26
C LYS A 132 15.70 -14.08 2.22
N GLU A 133 15.62 -13.13 1.30
CA GLU A 133 16.58 -12.02 1.18
C GLU A 133 16.22 -10.82 2.07
N LEU A 134 15.10 -10.88 2.78
CA LEU A 134 14.61 -9.83 3.66
C LEU A 134 15.27 -9.91 5.04
N MET A 135 15.53 -8.77 5.66
CA MET A 135 16.17 -8.65 6.98
C MET A 135 15.21 -8.92 8.14
N ILE A 136 13.92 -8.67 7.93
CA ILE A 136 12.84 -8.97 8.90
C ILE A 136 11.68 -9.67 8.19
N PRO A 137 10.87 -10.46 8.91
CA PRO A 137 9.69 -11.11 8.35
C PRO A 137 8.71 -10.14 7.69
N LEU A 138 8.17 -10.55 6.55
CA LEU A 138 7.16 -9.82 5.79
C LEU A 138 5.97 -10.75 5.50
N LYS A 139 4.76 -10.23 5.66
CA LYS A 139 3.55 -10.86 5.12
C LYS A 139 2.87 -9.94 4.09
N ILE A 140 2.50 -10.51 2.95
CA ILE A 140 1.81 -9.82 1.86
C ILE A 140 0.43 -10.44 1.69
N VAL A 141 -0.59 -9.59 1.56
CA VAL A 141 -1.98 -10.05 1.38
C VAL A 141 -2.45 -9.79 -0.05
N ALA A 142 -3.06 -10.79 -0.64
CA ALA A 142 -3.89 -10.72 -1.83
C ALA A 142 -5.26 -11.33 -1.56
N THR A 143 -6.20 -11.26 -2.52
CA THR A 143 -7.56 -11.78 -2.38
C THR A 143 -7.85 -12.80 -3.48
N ASN A 144 -8.40 -13.96 -3.12
CA ASN A 144 -9.00 -14.87 -4.09
C ASN A 144 -10.44 -14.43 -4.37
N LEU A 145 -10.70 -13.97 -5.60
CA LEU A 145 -12.02 -13.46 -6.00
C LEU A 145 -13.09 -14.55 -6.17
N GLU A 146 -12.71 -15.85 -6.27
CA GLU A 146 -13.67 -16.94 -6.42
C GLU A 146 -14.44 -17.22 -5.12
N ASN A 147 -13.77 -17.06 -3.97
CA ASN A 147 -14.37 -17.39 -2.68
C ASN A 147 -14.26 -16.27 -1.61
N GLY A 148 -13.56 -15.16 -1.94
CA GLY A 148 -13.36 -14.02 -1.05
C GLY A 148 -12.32 -14.23 0.04
N GLU A 149 -11.59 -15.34 0.03
CA GLU A 149 -10.55 -15.63 1.03
C GLU A 149 -9.30 -14.78 0.84
N ASP A 150 -8.65 -14.49 1.97
CA ASP A 150 -7.34 -13.87 1.97
C ASP A 150 -6.27 -14.87 1.52
N VAL A 151 -5.36 -14.41 0.66
CA VAL A 151 -4.16 -15.16 0.26
C VAL A 151 -2.97 -14.46 0.87
N ILE A 152 -2.28 -15.16 1.78
CA ILE A 152 -1.14 -14.62 2.53
C ILE A 152 0.13 -15.24 1.98
N TYR A 153 1.11 -14.39 1.64
CA TYR A 153 2.44 -14.77 1.19
C TYR A 153 3.47 -14.35 2.23
N ASP A 154 4.32 -15.27 2.67
CA ASP A 154 5.40 -15.04 3.63
C ASP A 154 6.69 -15.82 3.31
N ASP A 155 6.70 -16.58 2.21
CA ASP A 155 7.85 -17.33 1.69
C ASP A 155 7.80 -17.41 0.15
N GLY A 156 8.91 -17.86 -0.44
CA GLY A 156 9.04 -18.06 -1.89
C GLY A 156 9.35 -16.79 -2.68
N ASP A 157 8.77 -16.68 -3.87
CA ASP A 157 9.04 -15.58 -4.80
C ASP A 157 8.29 -14.30 -4.41
N LEU A 158 9.06 -13.25 -4.09
CA LEU A 158 8.55 -11.97 -3.59
C LEU A 158 7.83 -11.16 -4.68
N ILE A 159 8.40 -11.08 -5.89
CA ILE A 159 7.85 -10.20 -6.95
C ILE A 159 6.45 -10.64 -7.39
N PRO A 160 6.18 -11.93 -7.66
CA PRO A 160 4.82 -12.39 -7.97
C PRO A 160 3.81 -12.11 -6.86
N ALA A 161 4.20 -12.25 -5.58
CA ALA A 161 3.35 -11.94 -4.43
C ALA A 161 2.98 -10.44 -4.39
N LEU A 162 3.95 -9.54 -4.62
CA LEU A 162 3.73 -8.10 -4.69
C LEU A 162 2.82 -7.72 -5.86
N VAL A 163 3.06 -8.32 -7.05
CA VAL A 163 2.22 -8.07 -8.24
C VAL A 163 0.78 -8.47 -7.97
N GLN A 164 0.54 -9.63 -7.35
CA GLN A 164 -0.80 -10.09 -7.00
C GLN A 164 -1.47 -9.17 -5.98
N SER A 165 -0.74 -8.79 -4.93
CA SER A 165 -1.21 -7.84 -3.92
C SER A 165 -1.56 -6.46 -4.46
N CYS A 166 -0.94 -6.04 -5.58
CA CYS A 166 -1.16 -4.74 -6.23
C CYS A 166 -2.09 -4.81 -7.46
N SER A 167 -2.63 -5.99 -7.78
CA SER A 167 -3.50 -6.19 -8.95
C SER A 167 -4.92 -5.68 -8.70
N ILE A 168 -5.09 -4.34 -8.68
CA ILE A 168 -6.36 -3.66 -8.42
C ILE A 168 -7.42 -4.13 -9.44
N PRO A 169 -8.58 -4.65 -8.97
CA PRO A 169 -9.65 -5.11 -9.85
C PRO A 169 -10.06 -4.07 -10.88
N GLY A 170 -10.10 -4.51 -12.14
CA GLY A 170 -10.46 -3.66 -13.28
C GLY A 170 -9.35 -2.71 -13.75
N ILE A 171 -8.26 -2.52 -13.03
CA ILE A 171 -7.09 -1.72 -13.44
C ILE A 171 -6.01 -2.64 -14.01
N PHE A 172 -5.57 -3.62 -13.21
CA PHE A 172 -4.60 -4.64 -13.61
C PHE A 172 -5.26 -6.00 -13.74
N SER A 173 -4.74 -6.83 -14.66
CA SER A 173 -5.20 -8.20 -14.79
C SER A 173 -4.96 -8.99 -13.52
N PRO A 174 -5.95 -9.75 -13.00
CA PRO A 174 -5.73 -10.66 -11.91
C PRO A 174 -4.79 -11.80 -12.35
N THR A 175 -4.25 -12.53 -11.38
CA THR A 175 -3.48 -13.75 -11.66
C THR A 175 -4.42 -14.95 -11.63
N PHE A 176 -4.45 -15.72 -12.74
CA PHE A 176 -5.15 -16.97 -12.80
C PHE A 176 -4.20 -18.11 -12.39
N SER A 177 -4.57 -18.89 -11.38
CA SER A 177 -3.79 -20.01 -10.86
C SER A 177 -4.71 -21.18 -10.53
N GLY A 178 -4.82 -22.14 -11.46
CA GLY A 178 -5.82 -23.20 -11.37
C GLY A 178 -7.23 -22.62 -11.39
N ASP A 179 -8.01 -22.93 -10.37
CA ASP A 179 -9.36 -22.44 -10.12
C ASP A 179 -9.42 -21.09 -9.34
N LYS A 180 -8.26 -20.49 -9.05
CA LYS A 180 -8.17 -19.25 -8.29
C LYS A 180 -7.99 -18.03 -9.20
N ILE A 181 -8.68 -16.95 -8.87
CA ILE A 181 -8.51 -15.62 -9.48
C ILE A 181 -7.98 -14.68 -8.40
N ILE A 182 -6.66 -14.44 -8.41
CA ILE A 182 -6.00 -13.65 -7.37
C ILE A 182 -5.88 -12.20 -7.79
N SER A 183 -6.31 -11.30 -6.91
CA SER A 183 -6.33 -9.85 -7.10
C SER A 183 -5.82 -9.12 -5.86
N ASP A 184 -5.86 -7.77 -5.89
CA ASP A 184 -5.40 -6.89 -4.80
C ASP A 184 -6.03 -7.26 -3.46
N GLY A 185 -5.19 -7.40 -2.43
CA GLY A 185 -5.63 -7.73 -1.07
C GLY A 185 -6.49 -6.65 -0.41
N GLY A 186 -6.51 -5.44 -0.96
CA GLY A 186 -7.40 -4.37 -0.49
C GLY A 186 -8.89 -4.65 -0.68
N VAL A 187 -9.25 -5.71 -1.42
CA VAL A 187 -10.65 -6.18 -1.57
C VAL A 187 -11.16 -6.79 -0.28
N SER A 188 -10.40 -7.70 0.34
CA SER A 188 -10.81 -8.46 1.54
C SER A 188 -10.17 -7.92 2.83
N MET A 189 -8.87 -7.61 2.81
CA MET A 189 -8.11 -7.19 3.98
C MET A 189 -7.28 -5.91 3.68
N PRO A 190 -7.90 -4.74 3.53
CA PRO A 190 -7.18 -3.50 3.15
C PRO A 190 -6.21 -2.99 4.22
N VAL A 191 -6.24 -3.56 5.44
CA VAL A 191 -5.32 -3.29 6.55
C VAL A 191 -4.97 -4.62 7.21
N PRO A 192 -3.75 -5.17 7.05
CA PRO A 192 -3.41 -6.54 7.41
C PRO A 192 -2.92 -6.68 8.86
N VAL A 193 -3.68 -6.18 9.84
CA VAL A 193 -3.27 -6.21 11.25
C VAL A 193 -3.53 -7.56 11.92
N SER A 194 -4.63 -8.24 11.57
CA SER A 194 -5.02 -9.52 12.18
C SER A 194 -3.95 -10.60 12.05
N ILE A 195 -3.22 -10.61 10.91
CA ILE A 195 -2.14 -11.56 10.67
C ILE A 195 -0.88 -11.28 11.51
N LEU A 196 -0.66 -10.05 11.95
CA LEU A 196 0.45 -9.69 12.84
C LEU A 196 0.16 -9.99 14.31
N LYS A 197 -1.10 -9.90 14.71
CA LYS A 197 -1.52 -10.19 16.11
C LYS A 197 -1.21 -11.61 16.57
N GLN A 198 -1.05 -12.52 15.64
CA GLN A 198 -0.73 -13.92 15.94
C GLN A 198 0.77 -14.13 16.23
N GLU A 199 1.61 -13.18 15.81
CA GLU A 199 3.09 -13.33 15.84
C GLU A 199 3.80 -12.22 16.61
N CYS A 200 3.14 -11.09 16.85
CA CYS A 200 3.72 -9.93 17.52
C CYS A 200 2.98 -9.60 18.83
N ASP A 201 3.75 -9.21 19.84
CA ASP A 201 3.21 -8.82 21.15
C ASP A 201 2.47 -7.47 21.07
N PHE A 202 2.88 -6.57 20.17
CA PHE A 202 2.29 -5.25 19.95
C PHE A 202 2.16 -4.96 18.47
N THR A 203 1.01 -4.46 18.04
CA THR A 203 0.71 -4.17 16.64
C THR A 203 0.39 -2.71 16.39
N VAL A 204 1.02 -2.14 15.37
CA VAL A 204 0.76 -0.78 14.88
C VAL A 204 0.19 -0.86 13.47
N VAL A 205 -0.88 -0.12 13.23
CA VAL A 205 -1.44 0.09 11.88
C VAL A 205 -1.08 1.48 11.39
N ILE A 206 -0.60 1.58 10.16
CA ILE A 206 -0.56 2.84 9.42
C ILE A 206 -1.69 2.82 8.39
N ASP A 207 -2.77 3.54 8.70
CA ASP A 207 -4.00 3.57 7.88
C ASP A 207 -4.01 4.83 7.00
N ILE A 208 -3.90 4.63 5.69
CA ILE A 208 -3.88 5.68 4.67
C ILE A 208 -5.20 5.77 3.89
N GLY A 209 -6.32 5.52 4.55
CA GLY A 209 -7.66 5.68 3.97
C GLY A 209 -7.92 7.10 3.46
N GLN A 210 -8.84 7.25 2.51
CA GLN A 210 -9.28 8.56 1.99
C GLN A 210 -10.44 9.09 2.84
N TYR A 211 -10.18 9.48 4.07
CA TYR A 211 -11.23 9.92 5.01
C TYR A 211 -11.75 11.33 4.74
N ARG A 212 -10.95 12.20 4.12
CA ARG A 212 -11.39 13.52 3.65
C ARG A 212 -12.01 13.36 2.27
N LEU A 213 -13.33 13.54 2.19
CA LEU A 213 -14.07 13.43 0.95
C LEU A 213 -14.39 14.83 0.41
N SER A 214 -13.96 15.12 -0.82
CA SER A 214 -14.39 16.32 -1.56
C SER A 214 -15.85 16.18 -1.98
N PRO A 215 -16.57 17.26 -2.30
CA PRO A 215 -17.88 17.17 -2.96
C PRO A 215 -17.83 16.26 -4.19
N LEU A 216 -18.96 15.67 -4.57
CA LEU A 216 -19.05 14.90 -5.80
C LEU A 216 -18.92 15.83 -7.01
N ASP A 217 -18.02 15.52 -7.93
CA ASP A 217 -17.84 16.28 -9.18
C ASP A 217 -19.06 16.20 -10.08
N SER A 218 -19.80 15.10 -10.00
CA SER A 218 -21.07 14.88 -10.70
C SER A 218 -21.90 13.80 -10.02
N SER A 219 -23.21 13.80 -10.25
CA SER A 219 -24.17 12.81 -9.76
C SER A 219 -24.44 11.68 -10.76
N ASN A 220 -23.52 11.42 -11.72
CA ASN A 220 -23.65 10.28 -12.62
C ASN A 220 -23.35 8.95 -11.90
N ALA A 221 -23.81 7.83 -12.45
CA ALA A 221 -23.70 6.51 -11.87
C ALA A 221 -22.24 6.14 -11.52
N LYS A 222 -21.26 6.54 -12.37
CA LYS A 222 -19.84 6.30 -12.15
C LYS A 222 -19.30 7.00 -10.90
N SER A 223 -19.56 8.31 -10.77
CA SER A 223 -19.10 9.11 -9.62
C SER A 223 -19.73 8.62 -8.33
N ILE A 224 -21.02 8.24 -8.38
CA ILE A 224 -21.74 7.66 -7.24
C ILE A 224 -21.14 6.31 -6.86
N SER A 225 -20.92 5.40 -7.80
CA SER A 225 -20.34 4.07 -7.55
C SER A 225 -18.92 4.17 -6.99
N LYS A 226 -18.07 5.04 -7.58
CA LYS A 226 -16.72 5.31 -7.07
C LYS A 226 -16.76 5.80 -5.62
N ARG A 227 -17.65 6.76 -5.32
CA ARG A 227 -17.81 7.30 -3.96
C ARG A 227 -18.30 6.24 -2.98
N ALA A 228 -19.25 5.40 -3.38
CA ALA A 228 -19.73 4.29 -2.56
C ALA A 228 -18.60 3.32 -2.21
N ASN A 229 -17.77 2.92 -3.19
CA ASN A 229 -16.63 2.07 -2.97
C ASN A 229 -15.59 2.69 -2.02
N ILE A 230 -15.31 4.00 -2.14
CA ILE A 230 -14.41 4.70 -1.20
C ILE A 230 -14.97 4.64 0.22
N ILE A 231 -16.25 4.89 0.40
CA ILE A 231 -16.90 4.85 1.72
C ILE A 231 -16.83 3.44 2.31
N THR A 232 -17.17 2.41 1.52
CA THR A 232 -17.12 1.01 1.97
C THR A 232 -15.68 0.61 2.36
N SER A 233 -14.71 0.91 1.52
CA SER A 233 -13.29 0.64 1.80
C SER A 233 -12.81 1.35 3.07
N ASN A 234 -13.17 2.63 3.26
CA ASN A 234 -12.81 3.36 4.48
C ASN A 234 -13.46 2.76 5.73
N ARG A 235 -14.70 2.29 5.64
CA ARG A 235 -15.38 1.62 6.76
C ARG A 235 -14.69 0.31 7.12
N LEU A 236 -14.35 -0.50 6.13
CA LEU A 236 -13.62 -1.74 6.35
C LEU A 236 -12.24 -1.49 6.97
N LYS A 237 -11.47 -0.53 6.42
CA LYS A 237 -10.18 -0.12 6.99
C LYS A 237 -10.32 0.31 8.46
N HIS A 238 -11.31 1.14 8.74
CA HIS A 238 -11.55 1.60 10.11
C HIS A 238 -11.81 0.43 11.04
N LEU A 239 -12.70 -0.50 10.67
CA LEU A 239 -13.04 -1.67 11.50
C LEU A 239 -11.82 -2.56 11.75
N LEU A 240 -11.05 -2.89 10.70
CA LEU A 240 -9.84 -3.70 10.84
C LEU A 240 -8.77 -2.99 11.67
N SER A 241 -8.65 -1.66 11.53
CA SER A 241 -7.68 -0.88 12.33
C SER A 241 -7.97 -0.90 13.83
N LEU A 242 -9.23 -1.13 14.26
CA LEU A 242 -9.59 -1.25 15.68
C LEU A 242 -8.98 -2.48 16.36
N GLU A 243 -8.52 -3.45 15.57
CA GLU A 243 -7.85 -4.64 16.10
C GLU A 243 -6.39 -4.36 16.53
N ALA A 244 -5.78 -3.27 16.05
CA ALA A 244 -4.42 -2.90 16.42
C ALA A 244 -4.31 -2.37 17.85
N ASP A 245 -3.15 -2.58 18.48
CA ASP A 245 -2.83 -1.93 19.75
C ASP A 245 -2.64 -0.42 19.58
N PHE A 246 -2.21 0.04 18.37
CA PHE A 246 -2.03 1.45 18.05
C PHE A 246 -2.30 1.76 16.58
N VAL A 247 -2.93 2.91 16.30
CA VAL A 247 -3.26 3.35 14.94
C VAL A 247 -2.63 4.70 14.63
N ILE A 248 -1.80 4.72 13.59
CA ILE A 248 -1.29 5.95 12.98
C ILE A 248 -2.15 6.24 11.75
N ARG A 249 -2.75 7.42 11.68
CA ARG A 249 -3.63 7.80 10.57
C ARG A 249 -3.18 9.13 9.96
N PRO A 250 -2.26 9.09 8.98
CA PRO A 250 -1.86 10.29 8.24
C PRO A 250 -3.05 10.95 7.53
N ASP A 251 -3.10 12.29 7.53
CA ASP A 251 -4.03 13.00 6.66
C ASP A 251 -3.60 12.83 5.21
N THR A 252 -4.34 12.07 4.46
CA THR A 252 -4.07 11.84 3.03
C THR A 252 -4.54 12.99 2.12
N LEU A 253 -4.92 14.15 2.70
CA LEU A 253 -5.33 15.37 2.00
C LEU A 253 -6.47 15.17 1.01
N GLY A 254 -7.27 14.12 1.20
CA GLY A 254 -8.32 13.73 0.25
C GLY A 254 -7.81 13.21 -1.08
N LYS A 255 -6.51 12.93 -1.20
CA LYS A 255 -5.89 12.44 -2.44
C LYS A 255 -6.43 11.09 -2.85
N GLU A 256 -6.56 10.90 -4.15
CA GLU A 256 -6.95 9.62 -4.73
C GLU A 256 -5.75 8.65 -4.77
N TRP A 257 -6.04 7.38 -5.00
CA TRP A 257 -5.00 6.34 -5.11
C TRP A 257 -4.04 6.57 -6.31
N SER A 258 -4.45 7.37 -7.31
CA SER A 258 -3.69 7.68 -8.53
C SER A 258 -2.98 9.05 -8.50
N ASP A 259 -3.01 9.79 -7.39
CA ASP A 259 -2.42 11.13 -7.27
C ASP A 259 -0.94 11.05 -6.90
N PHE A 260 -0.12 10.43 -7.76
CA PHE A 260 1.32 10.25 -7.54
C PHE A 260 2.12 11.54 -7.54
N ASP A 261 1.58 12.63 -8.08
CA ASP A 261 2.14 13.98 -8.00
C ASP A 261 2.08 14.59 -6.58
N ALA A 262 1.30 13.98 -5.69
CA ALA A 262 1.16 14.40 -4.30
C ALA A 262 2.16 13.72 -3.33
N CYS A 263 3.10 12.91 -3.82
CA CYS A 263 3.99 12.13 -2.95
C CYS A 263 4.73 12.97 -1.91
N GLU A 264 5.22 14.17 -2.29
CA GLU A 264 5.94 15.07 -1.37
C GLU A 264 5.07 15.51 -0.19
N ASP A 265 3.82 15.91 -0.47
CA ASP A 265 2.87 16.29 0.57
C ASP A 265 2.52 15.09 1.45
N LEU A 266 2.38 13.91 0.86
CA LEU A 266 2.04 12.67 1.57
C LEU A 266 3.20 12.19 2.47
N PHE A 267 4.46 12.26 2.04
CA PHE A 267 5.62 12.03 2.92
C PHE A 267 5.56 12.96 4.14
N LYS A 268 5.33 14.25 3.90
CA LYS A 268 5.21 15.25 4.97
C LYS A 268 4.06 14.93 5.94
N GLN A 269 2.90 14.55 5.43
CA GLN A 269 1.75 14.19 6.27
C GLN A 269 2.02 12.94 7.11
N GLY A 270 2.70 11.94 6.55
CA GLY A 270 3.16 10.77 7.29
C GLY A 270 4.03 11.16 8.48
N ARG A 271 5.02 12.04 8.26
CA ARG A 271 5.91 12.56 9.31
C ARG A 271 5.12 13.34 10.38
N ILE A 272 4.32 14.32 9.98
CA ILE A 272 3.56 15.17 10.91
C ILE A 272 2.62 14.33 11.78
N SER A 273 1.83 13.47 11.17
CA SER A 273 0.84 12.67 11.90
C SER A 273 1.50 11.73 12.91
N THR A 274 2.66 11.15 12.56
CA THR A 274 3.38 10.23 13.44
C THR A 274 4.13 10.98 14.53
N SER A 275 4.81 12.09 14.22
CA SER A 275 5.52 12.93 15.19
C SER A 275 4.59 13.40 16.31
N ASN A 276 3.36 13.77 15.98
CA ASN A 276 2.38 14.24 16.97
C ASN A 276 1.99 13.19 18.02
N ILE A 277 2.11 11.91 17.71
CA ILE A 277 1.67 10.80 18.56
C ILE A 277 2.81 9.85 18.96
N ILE A 278 4.04 10.15 18.57
CA ILE A 278 5.19 9.26 18.74
C ILE A 278 5.50 8.96 20.21
N GLN A 279 5.32 9.93 21.11
CA GLN A 279 5.55 9.75 22.53
C GLN A 279 4.49 8.82 23.15
N GLU A 280 3.23 8.96 22.74
CA GLU A 280 2.16 8.05 23.16
C GLU A 280 2.45 6.62 22.69
N LEU A 281 2.86 6.46 21.43
CA LEU A 281 3.24 5.15 20.90
C LEU A 281 4.35 4.50 21.73
N LYS A 282 5.42 5.24 22.05
CA LYS A 282 6.53 4.73 22.89
C LYS A 282 6.02 4.29 24.25
N THR A 283 5.26 5.14 24.92
CA THR A 283 4.68 4.84 26.23
C THR A 283 3.83 3.56 26.18
N ARG A 284 3.02 3.37 25.17
CA ARG A 284 2.19 2.16 25.01
C ARG A 284 3.02 0.89 24.79
N ILE A 285 4.09 0.96 23.99
CA ILE A 285 5.02 -0.17 23.79
C ILE A 285 5.70 -0.53 25.12
N ASP A 286 6.18 0.47 25.88
CA ASP A 286 6.87 0.27 27.15
C ASP A 286 5.92 -0.34 28.20
N HIS A 287 4.69 0.13 28.30
CA HIS A 287 3.67 -0.44 29.20
C HIS A 287 3.35 -1.90 28.86
N LYS A 288 3.29 -2.28 27.59
CA LYS A 288 3.06 -3.66 27.19
C LYS A 288 4.23 -4.55 27.63
N THR A 289 5.45 -4.04 27.54
CA THR A 289 6.66 -4.75 27.99
C THR A 289 6.61 -5.01 29.49
N VAL A 290 6.19 -4.03 30.32
CA VAL A 290 6.10 -4.16 31.77
C VAL A 290 5.00 -5.14 32.19
N ASN A 291 3.85 -5.13 31.53
CA ASN A 291 2.72 -6.00 31.85
C ASN A 291 2.89 -7.47 31.38
N ALA A 292 3.89 -7.75 30.57
CA ALA A 292 4.22 -9.11 30.11
C ALA A 292 5.23 -9.82 31.04
N LEU A 293 5.64 -9.15 32.14
CA LEU A 293 6.50 -9.68 33.22
C LEU A 293 5.68 -10.10 34.42
#